data_af0fc0876e6786caf9f0f6df4afc0736
#
_entry.id   af0fc0876e6786caf9f0f6df4afc0736
#
_cell.length_a   1.000
_cell.length_b   1.000
_cell.length_c   1.000
_cell.angle_alpha   90.00
_cell.angle_beta   90.00
_cell.angle_gamma   90.00
#
_symmetry.space_group_name_H-M   'P 1'
#
loop_
_entity.id
_entity.type
_entity.pdbx_description
1 polymer ?
#
loop_
_entity_poly.entity_id
_entity_poly.type
_entity_poly.pdbx_seq_one_letter_code
_entity_poly.pdbx_strand_id
1 'polypeptide(L)'
;MKPNGLHIAAVSPDDFETWVIFSLALFPKASKTEMEADLHRINQLDKYQTFMAKMDGQAIGYTTVTLRTDHVEGASTSPVGYMEAIYVLPEFRKLGVAKALYLQGESWCKKHGCSEMGSDTWHWKKDAQAFHKKLGFREEDILVHFYKKIDP
;
A
#
# COMPACT_ATOMS: atom_id res chain seq x y z
N MET A 1 0.48 -19.26 -3.86
CA MET A 1 1.38 -19.92 -2.90
C MET A 1 2.37 -18.88 -2.38
N LYS A 2 2.60 -18.85 -1.09
CA LYS A 2 3.59 -17.95 -0.48
C LYS A 2 4.99 -18.52 -0.72
N PRO A 3 5.98 -17.70 -1.16
CA PRO A 3 7.35 -18.17 -1.34
C PRO A 3 7.94 -18.75 -0.04
N ASN A 4 8.77 -19.77 -0.15
CA ASN A 4 9.48 -20.31 1.01
C ASN A 4 10.41 -19.25 1.62
N GLY A 5 10.49 -19.20 2.95
CA GLY A 5 11.31 -18.20 3.66
C GLY A 5 10.71 -16.80 3.73
N LEU A 6 9.56 -16.57 3.10
CA LEU A 6 8.88 -15.26 3.16
C LEU A 6 8.18 -15.06 4.52
N HIS A 7 8.60 -14.03 5.22
CA HIS A 7 7.98 -13.54 6.45
C HIS A 7 7.38 -12.16 6.25
N ILE A 8 6.14 -11.96 6.69
CA ILE A 8 5.44 -10.68 6.62
C ILE A 8 4.95 -10.33 8.03
N ALA A 9 5.34 -9.16 8.51
CA ALA A 9 4.94 -8.65 9.82
C ALA A 9 4.70 -7.14 9.77
N ALA A 10 4.00 -6.60 10.75
CA ALA A 10 3.89 -5.17 10.93
C ALA A 10 5.27 -4.52 10.98
N VAL A 11 5.40 -3.36 10.34
CA VAL A 11 6.66 -2.61 10.32
C VAL A 11 7.09 -2.26 11.74
N SER A 12 8.38 -2.47 12.04
CA SER A 12 8.99 -2.13 13.33
C SER A 12 9.83 -0.86 13.23
N PRO A 13 10.26 -0.25 14.36
CA PRO A 13 11.18 0.89 14.33
C PRO A 13 12.46 0.63 13.54
N ASP A 14 12.99 -0.60 13.58
CA ASP A 14 14.20 -0.99 12.84
C ASP A 14 13.98 -1.02 11.31
N ASP A 15 12.74 -1.12 10.86
CA ASP A 15 12.39 -1.13 9.44
C ASP A 15 12.21 0.27 8.85
N PHE A 16 12.19 1.32 9.67
CA PHE A 16 11.76 2.66 9.25
C PHE A 16 12.59 3.21 8.08
N GLU A 17 13.92 3.12 8.16
CA GLU A 17 14.79 3.63 7.09
C GLU A 17 14.56 2.88 5.76
N THR A 18 14.41 1.56 5.83
CA THR A 18 14.10 0.75 4.64
C THR A 18 12.72 1.09 4.09
N TRP A 19 11.74 1.32 4.95
CA TRP A 19 10.41 1.77 4.54
C TRP A 19 10.46 3.11 3.80
N VAL A 20 11.28 4.06 4.29
CA VAL A 20 11.53 5.34 3.59
C VAL A 20 12.13 5.10 2.21
N ILE A 21 13.17 4.27 2.11
CA ILE A 21 13.85 3.95 0.84
C ILE A 21 12.87 3.33 -0.17
N PHE A 22 12.08 2.36 0.26
CA PHE A 22 11.10 1.71 -0.62
C PHE A 22 9.97 2.67 -1.05
N SER A 23 9.54 3.55 -0.14
CA SER A 23 8.52 4.54 -0.44
C SER A 23 9.02 5.60 -1.43
N LEU A 24 10.29 6.02 -1.34
CA LEU A 24 10.91 6.92 -2.31
C LEU A 24 11.06 6.27 -3.69
N ALA A 25 11.33 4.96 -3.74
CA ALA A 25 11.36 4.23 -5.01
C ALA A 25 9.96 4.19 -5.68
N LEU A 26 8.90 4.08 -4.88
CA LEU A 26 7.52 4.08 -5.36
C LEU A 26 7.01 5.49 -5.71
N PHE A 27 7.44 6.50 -4.96
CA PHE A 27 7.05 7.91 -5.10
C PHE A 27 8.27 8.81 -5.35
N PRO A 28 8.89 8.74 -6.53
CA PRO A 28 10.21 9.36 -6.79
C PRO A 28 10.20 10.89 -6.82
N LYS A 29 9.01 11.52 -6.84
CA LYS A 29 8.87 12.98 -6.79
C LYS A 29 8.93 13.55 -5.37
N ALA A 30 8.76 12.73 -4.35
CA ALA A 30 8.85 13.16 -2.95
C ALA A 30 10.31 13.33 -2.54
N SER A 31 10.59 14.32 -1.68
CA SER A 31 11.88 14.43 -1.02
C SER A 31 11.98 13.45 0.16
N LYS A 32 13.21 13.11 0.56
CA LYS A 32 13.43 12.24 1.73
C LYS A 32 12.79 12.84 3.00
N THR A 33 12.96 14.13 3.23
CA THR A 33 12.42 14.83 4.41
C THR A 33 10.89 14.77 4.45
N GLU A 34 10.23 15.03 3.33
CA GLU A 34 8.77 14.92 3.22
C GLU A 34 8.30 13.49 3.47
N MET A 35 8.99 12.52 2.86
CA MET A 35 8.65 11.11 3.04
C MET A 35 8.79 10.66 4.50
N GLU A 36 9.90 10.98 5.15
CA GLU A 36 10.11 10.66 6.57
C GLU A 36 9.00 11.26 7.45
N ALA A 37 8.65 12.52 7.23
CA ALA A 37 7.59 13.19 7.97
C ALA A 37 6.22 12.51 7.76
N ASP A 38 5.90 12.17 6.52
CA ASP A 38 4.65 11.47 6.18
C ASP A 38 4.58 10.07 6.81
N LEU A 39 5.65 9.29 6.72
CA LEU A 39 5.68 7.94 7.29
C LEU A 39 5.61 7.96 8.82
N HIS A 40 6.28 8.92 9.48
CA HIS A 40 6.13 9.11 10.92
C HIS A 40 4.68 9.45 11.30
N ARG A 41 4.05 10.35 10.53
CA ARG A 41 2.66 10.75 10.75
C ARG A 41 1.71 9.58 10.62
N ILE A 42 1.75 8.84 9.51
CA ILE A 42 0.82 7.72 9.28
C ILE A 42 1.05 6.56 10.26
N ASN A 43 2.29 6.34 10.69
CA ASN A 43 2.61 5.28 11.65
C ASN A 43 2.00 5.52 13.05
N GLN A 44 1.57 6.76 13.35
CA GLN A 44 0.91 7.12 14.60
C GLN A 44 -0.62 7.06 14.51
N LEU A 45 -1.18 6.80 13.33
CA LEU A 45 -2.63 6.80 13.11
C LEU A 45 -3.16 5.37 13.06
N ASP A 46 -4.07 5.04 13.97
CA ASP A 46 -4.64 3.69 14.11
C ASP A 46 -5.37 3.19 12.86
N LYS A 47 -5.80 4.10 11.99
CA LYS A 47 -6.43 3.75 10.72
C LYS A 47 -5.48 3.24 9.64
N TYR A 48 -4.15 3.37 9.84
CA TYR A 48 -3.13 2.85 8.92
C TYR A 48 -2.44 1.63 9.50
N GLN A 49 -2.07 0.71 8.62
CA GLN A 49 -1.19 -0.41 8.95
C GLN A 49 -0.20 -0.63 7.81
N THR A 50 1.06 -0.73 8.16
CA THR A 50 2.13 -1.08 7.21
C THR A 50 2.72 -2.44 7.57
N PHE A 51 2.89 -3.28 6.55
CA PHE A 51 3.53 -4.59 6.66
C PHE A 51 4.80 -4.61 5.83
N MET A 52 5.87 -5.15 6.42
CA MET A 52 7.15 -5.40 5.77
C MET A 52 7.28 -6.87 5.42
N ALA A 53 7.66 -7.15 4.19
CA ALA A 53 8.03 -8.49 3.73
C ALA A 53 9.55 -8.67 3.83
N LYS A 54 9.97 -9.76 4.45
CA LYS A 54 11.38 -10.15 4.57
C LYS A 54 11.58 -11.58 4.04
N MET A 55 12.70 -11.81 3.39
CA MET A 55 13.14 -13.12 2.96
C MET A 55 14.56 -13.33 3.49
N ASP A 56 14.75 -14.41 4.27
CA ASP A 56 16.02 -14.70 4.94
C ASP A 56 16.60 -13.50 5.72
N GLY A 57 15.69 -12.74 6.38
CA GLY A 57 16.04 -11.55 7.16
C GLY A 57 16.20 -10.26 6.36
N GLN A 58 16.27 -10.32 5.04
CA GLN A 58 16.35 -9.14 4.18
C GLN A 58 14.95 -8.59 3.88
N ALA A 59 14.75 -7.29 4.10
CA ALA A 59 13.53 -6.61 3.66
C ALA A 59 13.48 -6.54 2.14
N ILE A 60 12.36 -6.96 1.55
CA ILE A 60 12.19 -7.08 0.10
C ILE A 60 10.98 -6.37 -0.46
N GLY A 61 10.11 -5.84 0.41
CA GLY A 61 8.91 -5.11 -0.01
C GLY A 61 8.04 -4.71 1.16
N TYR A 62 7.04 -3.89 0.88
CA TYR A 62 6.06 -3.46 1.88
C TYR A 62 4.69 -3.19 1.26
N THR A 63 3.68 -3.12 2.10
CA THR A 63 2.37 -2.56 1.76
C THR A 63 1.86 -1.70 2.90
N THR A 64 1.17 -0.63 2.57
CA THR A 64 0.41 0.19 3.52
C THR A 64 -1.05 0.12 3.15
N VAL A 65 -1.89 -0.21 4.12
CA VAL A 65 -3.35 -0.18 4.01
C VAL A 65 -3.94 0.79 5.02
N THR A 66 -5.12 1.31 4.71
CA THR A 66 -5.85 2.21 5.61
C THR A 66 -7.32 1.85 5.65
N LEU A 67 -7.98 2.29 6.71
CA LEU A 67 -9.44 2.24 6.85
C LEU A 67 -9.98 3.61 6.41
N ARG A 68 -10.62 3.67 5.25
CA ARG A 68 -11.22 4.91 4.74
C ARG A 68 -12.70 4.98 5.13
N THR A 69 -13.09 6.12 5.69
CA THR A 69 -14.48 6.45 5.99
C THR A 69 -15.07 7.47 5.00
N ASP A 70 -14.19 8.13 4.24
CA ASP A 70 -14.59 8.99 3.13
C ASP A 70 -15.08 8.16 1.94
N HIS A 71 -15.73 8.83 0.98
CA HIS A 71 -16.22 8.17 -0.22
C HIS A 71 -15.10 7.46 -1.00
N VAL A 72 -15.37 6.20 -1.35
CA VAL A 72 -14.53 5.39 -2.24
C VAL A 72 -15.39 4.94 -3.42
N GLU A 73 -14.94 5.21 -4.63
CA GLU A 73 -15.68 4.87 -5.85
C GLU A 73 -15.95 3.38 -5.92
N GLY A 74 -17.21 3.02 -6.20
CA GLY A 74 -17.68 1.63 -6.26
C GLY A 74 -18.01 0.98 -4.93
N ALA A 75 -17.66 1.60 -3.80
CA ALA A 75 -17.96 1.06 -2.47
C ALA A 75 -19.38 1.41 -2.01
N SER A 76 -20.01 0.48 -1.29
CA SER A 76 -21.34 0.63 -0.69
C SER A 76 -21.33 0.58 0.84
N THR A 77 -20.18 0.30 1.43
CA THR A 77 -19.99 0.15 2.89
C THR A 77 -18.96 1.13 3.45
N SER A 78 -18.89 1.24 4.77
CA SER A 78 -17.87 2.02 5.49
C SER A 78 -17.58 1.32 6.84
N PRO A 79 -16.31 1.24 7.26
CA PRO A 79 -15.12 1.69 6.53
C PRO A 79 -14.80 0.78 5.33
N VAL A 80 -14.06 1.33 4.37
CA VAL A 80 -13.49 0.58 3.24
C VAL A 80 -11.99 0.42 3.46
N GLY A 81 -11.48 -0.81 3.33
CA GLY A 81 -10.04 -1.02 3.31
C GLY A 81 -9.45 -0.42 2.03
N TYR A 82 -8.28 0.21 2.14
CA TYR A 82 -7.66 0.83 0.98
C TYR A 82 -6.17 0.51 0.91
N MET A 83 -5.72 -0.04 -0.21
CA MET A 83 -4.31 -0.28 -0.47
C MET A 83 -3.67 1.02 -0.96
N GLU A 84 -3.00 1.73 -0.04
CA GLU A 84 -2.39 3.03 -0.29
C GLU A 84 -1.07 2.91 -1.04
N ALA A 85 -0.30 1.87 -0.74
CA ALA A 85 1.00 1.62 -1.34
C ALA A 85 1.33 0.14 -1.32
N ILE A 86 2.00 -0.34 -2.35
CA ILE A 86 2.62 -1.66 -2.40
C ILE A 86 3.89 -1.59 -3.25
N TYR A 87 4.98 -2.12 -2.72
CA TYR A 87 6.28 -2.13 -3.39
C TYR A 87 7.00 -3.44 -3.12
N VAL A 88 7.66 -3.96 -4.13
CA VAL A 88 8.56 -5.12 -4.02
C VAL A 88 9.81 -4.80 -4.83
N LEU A 89 10.97 -5.10 -4.26
CA LEU A 89 12.26 -4.99 -4.95
C LEU A 89 12.20 -5.71 -6.30
N PRO A 90 12.74 -5.12 -7.39
CA PRO A 90 12.63 -5.66 -8.74
C PRO A 90 13.02 -7.13 -8.86
N GLU A 91 14.11 -7.54 -8.20
CA GLU A 91 14.62 -8.91 -8.23
C GLU A 91 13.73 -9.94 -7.53
N PHE A 92 12.80 -9.49 -6.68
CA PHE A 92 11.84 -10.34 -5.96
C PHE A 92 10.42 -10.28 -6.54
N ARG A 93 10.24 -9.61 -7.66
CA ARG A 93 8.93 -9.54 -8.34
C ARG A 93 8.60 -10.85 -9.05
N LYS A 94 7.31 -11.05 -9.33
CA LYS A 94 6.76 -12.27 -9.98
C LYS A 94 6.95 -13.56 -9.16
N LEU A 95 7.36 -13.46 -7.89
CA LEU A 95 7.49 -14.57 -6.95
C LEU A 95 6.30 -14.68 -5.99
N GLY A 96 5.25 -13.89 -6.17
CA GLY A 96 4.07 -13.91 -5.31
C GLY A 96 4.19 -13.05 -4.04
N VAL A 97 5.28 -12.30 -3.86
CA VAL A 97 5.50 -11.43 -2.67
C VAL A 97 4.44 -10.34 -2.56
N ALA A 98 4.16 -9.63 -3.66
CA ALA A 98 3.16 -8.56 -3.66
C ALA A 98 1.75 -9.10 -3.35
N LYS A 99 1.39 -10.26 -3.90
CA LYS A 99 0.11 -10.91 -3.57
C LYS A 99 0.04 -11.27 -2.07
N ALA A 100 1.11 -11.80 -1.50
CA ALA A 100 1.17 -12.16 -0.08
C ALA A 100 1.05 -10.91 0.82
N LEU A 101 1.72 -9.81 0.46
CA LEU A 101 1.57 -8.52 1.13
C LEU A 101 0.14 -8.00 1.08
N TYR A 102 -0.47 -8.00 -0.11
CA TYR A 102 -1.85 -7.58 -0.28
C TYR A 102 -2.80 -8.40 0.60
N LEU A 103 -2.70 -9.73 0.58
CA LEU A 103 -3.56 -10.61 1.38
C LEU A 103 -3.39 -10.37 2.88
N GLN A 104 -2.19 -10.02 3.33
CA GLN A 104 -1.95 -9.63 4.73
C GLN A 104 -2.69 -8.33 5.08
N GLY A 105 -2.61 -7.33 4.21
CA GLY A 105 -3.33 -6.06 4.37
C GLY A 105 -4.85 -6.22 4.32
N GLU A 106 -5.35 -7.00 3.35
CA GLU A 106 -6.78 -7.31 3.24
C GLU A 106 -7.31 -8.01 4.50
N SER A 107 -6.56 -8.98 5.01
CA SER A 107 -6.91 -9.69 6.25
C SER A 107 -7.00 -8.73 7.45
N TRP A 108 -6.07 -7.78 7.55
CA TRP A 108 -6.11 -6.76 8.58
C TRP A 108 -7.34 -5.85 8.45
N CYS A 109 -7.62 -5.35 7.25
CA CYS A 109 -8.82 -4.56 6.97
C CYS A 109 -10.10 -5.31 7.33
N LYS A 110 -10.20 -6.59 6.95
CA LYS A 110 -11.34 -7.44 7.28
C LYS A 110 -11.55 -7.58 8.80
N LYS A 111 -10.48 -7.77 9.56
CA LYS A 111 -10.53 -7.82 11.03
C LYS A 111 -10.98 -6.51 11.66
N HIS A 112 -10.83 -5.39 10.95
CA HIS A 112 -11.27 -4.06 11.38
C HIS A 112 -12.62 -3.64 10.78
N GLY A 113 -13.41 -4.59 10.30
CA GLY A 113 -14.79 -4.37 9.88
C GLY A 113 -15.01 -4.03 8.41
N CYS A 114 -13.96 -4.08 7.58
CA CYS A 114 -14.12 -3.86 6.15
C CYS A 114 -14.64 -5.10 5.43
N SER A 115 -15.60 -4.90 4.54
CA SER A 115 -16.08 -5.91 3.60
C SER A 115 -15.73 -5.61 2.14
N GLU A 116 -15.11 -4.45 1.90
CA GLU A 116 -14.72 -3.98 0.59
C GLU A 116 -13.29 -3.42 0.64
N MET A 117 -12.57 -3.54 -0.49
CA MET A 117 -11.23 -2.98 -0.67
C MET A 117 -11.20 -2.05 -1.87
N GLY A 118 -10.60 -0.89 -1.70
CA GLY A 118 -10.27 0.04 -2.77
C GLY A 118 -8.77 0.16 -2.99
N SER A 119 -8.39 0.68 -4.12
CA SER A 119 -7.02 1.06 -4.46
C SER A 119 -7.05 1.97 -5.68
N ASP A 120 -5.95 2.63 -5.97
CA ASP A 120 -5.78 3.41 -7.18
C ASP A 120 -4.38 3.27 -7.76
N THR A 121 -4.25 3.64 -9.01
CA THR A 121 -2.97 3.81 -9.68
C THR A 121 -3.13 4.81 -10.82
N TRP A 122 -2.01 5.30 -11.33
CA TRP A 122 -2.03 6.19 -12.49
C TRP A 122 -2.57 5.47 -13.74
N HIS A 123 -3.41 6.17 -14.52
CA HIS A 123 -4.07 5.60 -15.70
C HIS A 123 -3.09 5.12 -16.80
N TRP A 124 -1.83 5.56 -16.76
CA TRP A 124 -0.78 5.10 -17.70
C TRP A 124 0.04 3.90 -17.20
N LYS A 125 -0.06 3.54 -15.91
CA LYS A 125 0.69 2.42 -15.32
C LYS A 125 -0.01 1.09 -15.59
N LYS A 126 0.17 0.56 -16.78
CA LYS A 126 -0.51 -0.67 -17.22
C LYS A 126 -0.15 -1.91 -16.41
N ASP A 127 1.10 -2.03 -15.97
CA ASP A 127 1.55 -3.15 -15.12
C ASP A 127 0.85 -3.14 -13.77
N ALA A 128 0.72 -1.96 -13.14
CA ALA A 128 0.00 -1.81 -11.88
C ALA A 128 -1.50 -2.12 -12.05
N GLN A 129 -2.12 -1.69 -13.14
CA GLN A 129 -3.51 -2.03 -13.45
C GLN A 129 -3.70 -3.55 -13.62
N ALA A 130 -2.78 -4.22 -14.35
CA ALA A 130 -2.82 -5.66 -14.52
C ALA A 130 -2.65 -6.40 -13.20
N PHE A 131 -1.79 -5.91 -12.30
CA PHE A 131 -1.61 -6.44 -10.97
C PHE A 131 -2.90 -6.34 -10.14
N HIS A 132 -3.56 -5.18 -10.12
CA HIS A 132 -4.84 -5.00 -9.42
C HIS A 132 -5.91 -5.99 -9.92
N LYS A 133 -6.03 -6.15 -11.23
CA LYS A 133 -6.97 -7.10 -11.84
C LYS A 133 -6.68 -8.56 -11.44
N LYS A 134 -5.40 -8.94 -11.34
CA LYS A 134 -5.01 -10.27 -10.84
C LYS A 134 -5.37 -10.52 -9.37
N LEU A 135 -5.45 -9.46 -8.57
CA LEU A 135 -5.91 -9.53 -7.17
C LEU A 135 -7.43 -9.56 -7.03
N GLY A 136 -8.16 -9.41 -8.13
CA GLY A 136 -9.63 -9.41 -8.14
C GLY A 136 -10.27 -8.02 -8.10
N PHE A 137 -9.49 -6.95 -8.16
CA PHE A 137 -10.05 -5.61 -8.32
C PHE A 137 -10.64 -5.45 -9.72
N ARG A 138 -11.78 -4.77 -9.79
CA ARG A 138 -12.33 -4.28 -11.05
C ARG A 138 -12.01 -2.80 -11.20
N GLU A 139 -11.81 -2.36 -12.42
CA GLU A 139 -11.71 -0.95 -12.74
C GLU A 139 -13.09 -0.30 -12.59
N GLU A 140 -13.17 0.72 -11.74
CA GLU A 140 -14.44 1.41 -11.48
C GLU A 140 -14.51 2.73 -12.23
N ASP A 141 -13.51 3.60 -12.05
CA ASP A 141 -13.52 4.94 -12.64
C ASP A 141 -12.11 5.45 -12.94
N ILE A 142 -12.02 6.42 -13.86
CA ILE A 142 -10.80 7.19 -14.12
C ILE A 142 -11.06 8.62 -13.67
N LEU A 143 -10.30 9.07 -12.66
CA LEU A 143 -10.48 10.39 -12.07
C LEU A 143 -9.38 11.35 -12.49
N VAL A 144 -9.71 12.62 -12.60
CA VAL A 144 -8.75 13.73 -12.72
C VAL A 144 -8.71 14.44 -11.38
N HIS A 145 -7.53 14.41 -10.74
CA HIS A 145 -7.32 15.06 -9.45
C HIS A 145 -6.94 16.53 -9.66
N PHE A 146 -7.63 17.45 -8.95
CA PHE A 146 -7.37 18.88 -8.95
C PHE A 146 -6.84 19.34 -7.61
N TYR A 147 -5.90 20.27 -7.62
CA TYR A 147 -5.30 20.88 -6.45
C TYR A 147 -5.22 22.41 -6.59
N LYS A 148 -5.48 23.13 -5.51
CA LYS A 148 -5.32 24.58 -5.44
C LYS A 148 -4.82 24.99 -4.04
N LYS A 149 -3.83 25.86 -3.97
CA LYS A 149 -3.52 26.61 -2.75
C LYS A 149 -4.56 27.67 -2.51
N ILE A 150 -4.92 27.88 -1.26
CA ILE A 150 -5.75 29.01 -0.85
C ILE A 150 -4.78 30.11 -0.40
N ASP A 151 -4.89 31.26 -1.02
CA ASP A 151 -4.08 32.42 -0.62
C ASP A 151 -4.46 32.86 0.79
N PRO A 152 -3.48 33.31 1.62
CA PRO A 152 -3.74 33.75 2.97
C PRO A 152 -4.62 34.99 3.06
#